data_fa66a7f4846cdf5d75fdd5ac642fed89
#
_entry.id   fa66a7f4846cdf5d75fdd5ac642fed89
#
_cell.length_a   1.000
_cell.length_b   1.000
_cell.length_c   1.000
_cell.angle_alpha   90.00
_cell.angle_beta   90.00
_cell.angle_gamma   90.00
#
_symmetry.space_group_name_H-M   'P 1'
#
loop_
_entity.id
_entity.type
_entity.pdbx_description
1 polymer ?
#
loop_
_entity_poly.entity_id
_entity_poly.type
_entity_poly.pdbx_seq_one_letter_code
_entity_poly.pdbx_strand_id
1 'polypeptide(L)'
;MIKKKWFPDSISGKLKLDNGGSCVISTESIYRFVYTSPIAAKLKLHFYLPSKRYKRQERGKRRKRILIPQRVSIHDREAIADQKQELGHFEADLTFHRGNQSMNIGSMVDKKSQKVMLVLNNSKQSATVTTGFLGKIKKLPQNIRKTLTMDNGKEFVGHVAYRLTGFKTFFCDPYRPRQKALVEKMNSMIHRILPKNIDITTVTQKQLDGVADILNNMPRRIFGYKTPNEIWVENL
;
A
#
# COMPACT_ATOMS: atom_id res chain seq x y z
N MET A 1 6.09 -28.02 -25.65
CA MET A 1 6.96 -27.30 -24.70
C MET A 1 6.18 -26.38 -23.77
N ILE A 2 5.30 -25.47 -24.24
CA ILE A 2 4.49 -24.57 -23.36
C ILE A 2 3.65 -25.37 -22.34
N LYS A 3 2.95 -26.43 -22.75
CA LYS A 3 2.17 -27.30 -21.85
C LYS A 3 3.03 -27.98 -20.75
N LYS A 4 4.34 -28.11 -20.98
CA LYS A 4 5.31 -28.55 -19.97
C LYS A 4 5.76 -27.43 -19.04
N LYS A 5 5.08 -26.26 -19.07
CA LYS A 5 5.37 -25.04 -18.29
C LYS A 5 6.76 -24.42 -18.54
N TRP A 6 7.36 -24.70 -19.70
CA TRP A 6 8.60 -24.04 -20.07
C TRP A 6 8.37 -22.56 -20.35
N PHE A 7 9.31 -21.73 -19.97
CA PHE A 7 9.26 -20.30 -20.27
C PHE A 7 9.41 -20.10 -21.79
N PRO A 8 8.70 -19.13 -22.40
CA PRO A 8 8.85 -18.82 -23.83
C PRO A 8 10.30 -18.55 -24.23
N ASP A 9 11.07 -17.91 -23.37
CA ASP A 9 12.50 -17.69 -23.60
C ASP A 9 13.29 -19.00 -23.66
N SER A 10 13.06 -19.90 -22.71
CA SER A 10 13.70 -21.23 -22.70
C SER A 10 13.33 -22.08 -23.92
N ILE A 11 12.09 -21.94 -24.41
CA ILE A 11 11.64 -22.63 -25.64
C ILE A 11 12.40 -22.08 -26.84
N SER A 12 12.45 -20.75 -26.98
CA SER A 12 13.18 -20.09 -28.06
C SER A 12 14.66 -20.42 -28.06
N GLY A 13 15.30 -20.35 -26.88
CA GLY A 13 16.71 -20.67 -26.70
C GLY A 13 17.03 -22.14 -27.01
N LYS A 14 16.21 -23.07 -26.53
CA LYS A 14 16.42 -24.50 -26.81
C LYS A 14 16.30 -24.82 -28.30
N LEU A 15 15.26 -24.30 -28.97
CA LEU A 15 15.09 -24.49 -30.40
C LEU A 15 16.23 -23.90 -31.21
N LYS A 16 16.79 -22.76 -30.76
CA LYS A 16 17.98 -22.16 -31.40
C LYS A 16 19.20 -23.07 -31.26
N LEU A 17 19.44 -23.65 -30.08
CA LEU A 17 20.54 -24.60 -29.86
C LEU A 17 20.38 -25.85 -30.71
N ASP A 18 19.19 -26.43 -30.74
CA ASP A 18 18.89 -27.66 -31.51
C ASP A 18 18.99 -27.42 -33.02
N ASN A 19 18.93 -26.16 -33.48
CA ASN A 19 19.00 -25.80 -34.90
C ASN A 19 20.37 -25.12 -35.24
N GLY A 20 21.44 -25.59 -34.66
CA GLY A 20 22.78 -25.12 -35.02
C GLY A 20 23.04 -23.63 -34.76
N GLY A 21 22.34 -23.02 -33.81
CA GLY A 21 22.49 -21.60 -33.45
C GLY A 21 21.56 -20.64 -34.23
N SER A 22 20.82 -21.13 -35.24
CA SER A 22 19.86 -20.32 -35.99
C SER A 22 18.54 -20.15 -35.26
N CYS A 23 17.99 -18.94 -35.27
CA CYS A 23 16.73 -18.63 -34.60
C CYS A 23 15.54 -19.25 -35.33
N VAL A 24 14.89 -20.26 -34.75
CA VAL A 24 13.68 -20.89 -35.29
C VAL A 24 12.43 -20.07 -34.98
N ILE A 25 12.32 -19.60 -33.73
CA ILE A 25 11.19 -18.79 -33.28
C ILE A 25 11.64 -17.84 -32.15
N SER A 26 11.21 -16.58 -32.22
CA SER A 26 11.52 -15.64 -31.15
C SER A 26 10.62 -15.82 -29.93
N THR A 27 11.10 -15.43 -28.78
CA THR A 27 10.30 -15.35 -27.54
C THR A 27 9.04 -14.52 -27.72
N GLU A 28 9.14 -13.43 -28.49
CA GLU A 28 8.02 -12.52 -28.79
C GLU A 28 6.96 -13.21 -29.66
N SER A 29 7.38 -13.98 -30.67
CA SER A 29 6.46 -14.73 -31.53
C SER A 29 5.68 -15.79 -30.74
N ILE A 30 6.32 -16.43 -29.73
CA ILE A 30 5.64 -17.37 -28.83
C ILE A 30 4.57 -16.64 -28.01
N TYR A 31 4.90 -15.50 -27.42
CA TYR A 31 3.91 -14.69 -26.69
C TYR A 31 2.77 -14.24 -27.59
N ARG A 32 3.08 -13.74 -28.79
CA ARG A 32 2.08 -13.33 -29.78
C ARG A 32 1.13 -14.48 -30.06
N PHE A 33 1.63 -15.65 -30.41
CA PHE A 33 0.81 -16.82 -30.67
C PHE A 33 -0.13 -17.15 -29.50
N VAL A 34 0.39 -17.20 -28.28
CA VAL A 34 -0.42 -17.54 -27.08
C VAL A 34 -1.56 -16.54 -26.85
N TYR A 35 -1.36 -15.26 -27.16
CA TYR A 35 -2.36 -14.24 -26.85
C TYR A 35 -3.29 -13.87 -28.03
N THR A 36 -2.91 -14.18 -29.28
CA THR A 36 -3.70 -13.77 -30.45
C THR A 36 -4.28 -14.94 -31.23
N SER A 37 -3.74 -16.15 -31.11
CA SER A 37 -4.21 -17.32 -31.86
C SER A 37 -5.52 -17.89 -31.27
N PRO A 38 -6.56 -18.09 -32.11
CA PRO A 38 -7.79 -18.77 -31.69
C PRO A 38 -7.54 -20.17 -31.14
N ILE A 39 -6.58 -20.89 -31.71
CA ILE A 39 -6.17 -22.24 -31.24
C ILE A 39 -5.58 -22.15 -29.84
N ALA A 40 -4.69 -21.17 -29.58
CA ALA A 40 -4.10 -20.96 -28.28
C ALA A 40 -5.14 -20.56 -27.22
N ALA A 41 -6.13 -19.76 -27.61
CA ALA A 41 -7.27 -19.38 -26.77
C ALA A 41 -8.12 -20.62 -26.42
N LYS A 42 -8.51 -21.43 -27.40
CA LYS A 42 -9.25 -22.69 -27.20
C LYS A 42 -8.52 -23.64 -26.27
N LEU A 43 -7.20 -23.76 -26.41
CA LEU A 43 -6.34 -24.60 -25.57
C LEU A 43 -5.93 -23.93 -24.25
N LYS A 44 -6.40 -22.72 -23.97
CA LYS A 44 -6.10 -21.93 -22.75
C LYS A 44 -4.59 -21.85 -22.45
N LEU A 45 -3.75 -21.68 -23.48
CA LEU A 45 -2.29 -21.76 -23.34
C LEU A 45 -1.70 -20.69 -22.43
N HIS A 46 -2.40 -19.56 -22.23
CA HIS A 46 -1.99 -18.51 -21.29
C HIS A 46 -1.85 -19.01 -19.84
N PHE A 47 -2.59 -20.05 -19.42
CA PHE A 47 -2.43 -20.64 -18.07
C PHE A 47 -1.07 -21.31 -17.84
N TYR A 48 -0.38 -21.69 -18.92
CA TYR A 48 0.95 -22.29 -18.83
C TYR A 48 2.08 -21.27 -18.80
N LEU A 49 1.75 -19.97 -19.03
CA LEU A 49 2.70 -18.88 -18.90
C LEU A 49 2.89 -18.50 -17.43
N PRO A 50 4.06 -17.94 -17.06
CA PRO A 50 4.35 -17.53 -15.68
C PRO A 50 3.30 -16.58 -15.08
N SER A 51 2.81 -15.64 -15.87
CA SER A 51 1.84 -14.63 -15.40
C SER A 51 0.40 -15.15 -15.35
N LYS A 52 0.07 -16.25 -16.04
CA LYS A 52 -1.28 -16.83 -16.21
C LYS A 52 -2.36 -15.83 -16.63
N ARG A 53 -1.98 -14.68 -17.20
CA ARG A 53 -2.91 -13.60 -17.56
C ARG A 53 -3.61 -13.92 -18.88
N TYR A 54 -4.90 -13.63 -18.95
CA TYR A 54 -5.69 -13.79 -20.16
C TYR A 54 -5.29 -12.79 -21.27
N LYS A 55 -4.89 -11.57 -20.87
CA LYS A 55 -4.41 -10.53 -21.80
C LYS A 55 -2.96 -10.19 -21.52
N ARG A 56 -2.20 -9.95 -22.59
CA ARG A 56 -0.83 -9.46 -22.49
C ARG A 56 -0.82 -8.02 -22.02
N GLN A 57 0.04 -7.70 -21.05
CA GLN A 57 0.33 -6.29 -20.76
C GLN A 57 1.30 -5.75 -21.81
N GLU A 58 0.91 -4.64 -22.45
CA GLU A 58 1.80 -3.94 -23.38
C GLU A 58 3.03 -3.41 -22.62
N ARG A 59 4.23 -3.71 -23.11
CA ARG A 59 5.47 -3.11 -22.60
C ARG A 59 5.47 -1.62 -22.95
N GLY A 60 5.83 -0.79 -21.96
CA GLY A 60 6.03 0.66 -22.19
C GLY A 60 4.82 1.54 -21.94
N LYS A 61 3.61 1.04 -21.74
CA LYS A 61 2.53 1.87 -21.19
C LYS A 61 2.84 2.18 -19.73
N ARG A 62 3.60 3.26 -19.51
CA ARG A 62 3.69 3.87 -18.18
C ARG A 62 2.26 4.21 -17.75
N ARG A 63 1.78 3.64 -16.64
CA ARG A 63 0.53 4.12 -16.02
C ARG A 63 0.66 5.63 -15.91
N LYS A 64 -0.33 6.39 -16.41
CA LYS A 64 -0.34 7.85 -16.24
C LYS A 64 -0.04 8.14 -14.78
N ARG A 65 1.06 8.87 -14.52
CA ARG A 65 1.39 9.32 -13.17
C ARG A 65 0.21 10.16 -12.70
N ILE A 66 -0.31 9.82 -11.53
CA ILE A 66 -1.33 10.62 -10.91
C ILE A 66 -0.65 11.89 -10.48
N LEU A 67 -1.16 12.99 -10.96
CA LEU A 67 -0.72 14.30 -10.52
C LEU A 67 -1.42 14.56 -9.16
N ILE A 68 -0.64 14.56 -8.07
CA ILE A 68 -1.12 15.00 -6.77
C ILE A 68 -0.86 16.50 -6.70
N PRO A 69 -1.93 17.33 -6.64
CA PRO A 69 -1.75 18.78 -6.57
C PRO A 69 -0.91 19.17 -5.35
N GLN A 70 -0.04 20.17 -5.50
CA GLN A 70 0.79 20.72 -4.40
C GLN A 70 1.58 19.62 -3.61
N ARG A 71 1.96 18.54 -4.28
CA ARG A 71 2.76 17.47 -3.69
C ARG A 71 4.10 18.01 -3.19
N VAL A 72 4.43 17.74 -1.93
CA VAL A 72 5.76 18.01 -1.35
C VAL A 72 6.49 16.68 -1.15
N SER A 73 7.74 16.63 -1.52
CA SER A 73 8.56 15.42 -1.38
C SER A 73 8.88 15.13 0.09
N ILE A 74 9.05 13.84 0.43
CA ILE A 74 9.55 13.43 1.75
C ILE A 74 10.94 13.99 2.04
N HIS A 75 11.73 14.29 1.00
CA HIS A 75 13.07 14.88 1.14
C HIS A 75 13.05 16.33 1.63
N ASP A 76 11.92 17.03 1.46
CA ASP A 76 11.72 18.39 1.95
C ASP A 76 11.19 18.41 3.40
N ARG A 77 11.01 17.22 4.02
CA ARG A 77 10.55 17.07 5.40
C ARG A 77 11.70 17.30 6.36
N GLU A 78 11.43 18.04 7.43
CA GLU A 78 12.37 18.29 8.51
C GLU A 78 12.90 16.97 9.11
N ALA A 79 14.20 16.86 9.34
CA ALA A 79 14.86 15.64 9.84
C ALA A 79 14.33 15.19 11.21
N ILE A 80 13.84 16.12 12.04
CA ILE A 80 13.24 15.83 13.35
C ILE A 80 12.10 14.82 13.27
N ALA A 81 11.37 14.79 12.14
CA ALA A 81 10.32 13.81 11.91
C ALA A 81 10.82 12.37 11.90
N ASP A 82 12.09 12.14 11.53
CA ASP A 82 12.69 10.80 11.48
C ASP A 82 13.39 10.41 12.78
N GLN A 83 13.73 11.38 13.61
CA GLN A 83 14.39 11.16 14.91
C GLN A 83 13.45 10.54 15.94
N LYS A 84 12.13 10.63 15.74
CA LYS A 84 11.09 10.07 16.64
C LYS A 84 11.20 10.60 18.09
N GLN A 85 11.68 11.82 18.25
CA GLN A 85 11.91 12.43 19.57
C GLN A 85 10.68 13.14 20.11
N GLU A 86 9.74 13.52 19.24
CA GLU A 86 8.54 14.26 19.60
C GLU A 86 7.27 13.66 18.96
N LEU A 87 6.12 13.91 19.57
CA LEU A 87 4.82 13.54 19.01
C LEU A 87 4.44 14.43 17.82
N GLY A 88 3.53 13.92 16.99
CA GLY A 88 2.90 14.71 15.95
C GLY A 88 3.41 14.45 14.54
N HIS A 89 4.33 13.52 14.37
CA HIS A 89 4.81 13.07 13.07
C HIS A 89 4.15 11.73 12.71
N PHE A 90 3.22 11.74 11.77
CA PHE A 90 2.41 10.58 11.42
C PHE A 90 2.78 9.99 10.06
N GLU A 91 2.63 8.67 9.95
CA GLU A 91 2.57 7.95 8.69
C GLU A 91 1.14 7.50 8.46
N ALA A 92 0.61 7.67 7.23
CA ALA A 92 -0.72 7.19 6.86
C ALA A 92 -0.67 6.22 5.68
N ASP A 93 -1.54 5.23 5.74
CA ASP A 93 -1.68 4.19 4.70
C ASP A 93 -3.10 3.65 4.64
N LEU A 94 -3.42 2.95 3.53
CA LEU A 94 -4.66 2.20 3.41
C LEU A 94 -4.36 0.72 3.28
N THR A 95 -5.15 -0.10 3.97
CA THR A 95 -5.09 -1.54 3.82
C THR A 95 -6.43 -2.10 3.36
N PHE A 96 -6.37 -3.12 2.49
CA PHE A 96 -7.53 -3.73 1.85
C PHE A 96 -7.68 -5.18 2.26
N HIS A 97 -8.94 -5.64 2.32
CA HIS A 97 -9.29 -7.02 2.58
C HIS A 97 -9.55 -7.78 1.27
N ARG A 98 -9.42 -9.11 1.31
CA ARG A 98 -9.68 -9.95 0.15
C ARG A 98 -11.16 -9.86 -0.25
N GLY A 99 -11.41 -9.84 -1.58
CA GLY A 99 -12.78 -9.78 -2.11
C GLY A 99 -13.38 -8.38 -2.19
N ASN A 100 -12.90 -7.41 -1.42
CA ASN A 100 -13.37 -6.02 -1.51
C ASN A 100 -12.21 -5.06 -1.74
N GLN A 101 -12.22 -4.39 -2.88
CA GLN A 101 -11.18 -3.38 -3.25
C GLN A 101 -11.69 -1.94 -3.10
N SER A 102 -12.91 -1.73 -2.65
CA SER A 102 -13.50 -0.41 -2.43
C SER A 102 -13.38 -0.01 -0.97
N MET A 103 -13.97 -0.81 -0.07
CA MET A 103 -13.85 -0.58 1.37
C MET A 103 -12.43 -0.85 1.84
N ASN A 104 -11.95 -0.05 2.75
CA ASN A 104 -10.59 -0.14 3.24
C ASN A 104 -10.48 0.39 4.68
N ILE A 105 -9.40 0.01 5.33
CA ILE A 105 -9.03 0.56 6.63
C ILE A 105 -7.91 1.57 6.39
N GLY A 106 -8.19 2.84 6.73
CA GLY A 106 -7.17 3.87 6.85
C GLY A 106 -6.47 3.74 8.20
N SER A 107 -5.15 3.69 8.20
CA SER A 107 -4.31 3.70 9.39
C SER A 107 -3.45 4.96 9.42
N MET A 108 -3.40 5.61 10.57
CA MET A 108 -2.52 6.74 10.85
C MET A 108 -1.74 6.44 12.14
N VAL A 109 -0.41 6.47 12.08
CA VAL A 109 0.48 6.03 13.15
C VAL A 109 1.45 7.14 13.50
N ASP A 110 1.49 7.55 14.78
CA ASP A 110 2.50 8.47 15.28
C ASP A 110 3.87 7.82 15.35
N LYS A 111 4.91 8.51 14.91
CA LYS A 111 6.25 7.93 14.78
C LYS A 111 6.95 7.72 16.12
N LYS A 112 6.69 8.58 17.11
CA LYS A 112 7.31 8.47 18.44
C LYS A 112 6.61 7.42 19.29
N SER A 113 5.33 7.57 19.52
CA SER A 113 4.57 6.68 20.43
C SER A 113 4.14 5.37 19.78
N GLN A 114 4.16 5.28 18.44
CA GLN A 114 3.54 4.20 17.66
C GLN A 114 2.03 4.05 17.93
N LYS A 115 1.38 5.08 18.45
CA LYS A 115 -0.07 5.10 18.63
C LYS A 115 -0.75 5.09 17.27
N VAL A 116 -1.72 4.18 17.09
CA VAL A 116 -2.46 4.01 15.85
C VAL A 116 -3.88 4.54 15.99
N MET A 117 -4.35 5.21 14.95
CA MET A 117 -5.76 5.57 14.75
C MET A 117 -6.25 4.90 13.48
N LEU A 118 -7.43 4.28 13.56
CA LEU A 118 -8.02 3.53 12.47
C LEU A 118 -9.33 4.17 11.99
N VAL A 119 -9.53 4.14 10.68
CA VAL A 119 -10.74 4.65 10.02
C VAL A 119 -11.28 3.60 9.06
N LEU A 120 -12.56 3.31 9.15
CA LEU A 120 -13.27 2.50 8.16
C LEU A 120 -13.76 3.41 7.03
N ASN A 121 -13.22 3.21 5.83
CA ASN A 121 -13.66 3.93 4.65
C ASN A 121 -14.55 3.04 3.77
N ASN A 122 -15.74 3.49 3.44
CA ASN A 122 -16.67 2.77 2.57
C ASN A 122 -16.22 2.79 1.10
N SER A 123 -15.29 3.65 0.74
CA SER A 123 -14.75 3.79 -0.59
C SER A 123 -13.29 4.22 -0.55
N LYS A 124 -12.52 3.85 -1.59
CA LYS A 124 -11.16 4.36 -1.84
C LYS A 124 -11.11 5.72 -2.54
N GLN A 125 -12.25 6.36 -2.73
CA GLN A 125 -12.30 7.71 -3.28
C GLN A 125 -11.63 8.69 -2.32
N SER A 126 -10.85 9.62 -2.88
CA SER A 126 -10.09 10.59 -2.09
C SER A 126 -10.98 11.38 -1.11
N ALA A 127 -12.16 11.79 -1.52
CA ALA A 127 -13.10 12.52 -0.66
C ALA A 127 -13.47 11.71 0.60
N THR A 128 -13.82 10.42 0.44
CA THR A 128 -14.16 9.53 1.56
C THR A 128 -12.98 9.35 2.50
N VAL A 129 -11.80 9.04 1.95
CA VAL A 129 -10.57 8.83 2.73
C VAL A 129 -10.17 10.10 3.48
N THR A 130 -10.24 11.25 2.79
CA THR A 130 -9.95 12.57 3.40
C THR A 130 -10.89 12.85 4.56
N THR A 131 -12.19 12.70 4.38
CA THR A 131 -13.19 12.92 5.44
C THR A 131 -12.95 11.99 6.63
N GLY A 132 -12.67 10.72 6.38
CA GLY A 132 -12.39 9.72 7.43
C GLY A 132 -11.19 10.13 8.30
N PHE A 133 -10.06 10.47 7.68
CA PHE A 133 -8.88 10.92 8.42
C PHE A 133 -9.12 12.27 9.13
N LEU A 134 -9.81 13.21 8.52
CA LEU A 134 -10.16 14.49 9.15
C LEU A 134 -10.97 14.28 10.44
N GLY A 135 -11.87 13.29 10.47
CA GLY A 135 -12.64 12.93 11.67
C GLY A 135 -11.74 12.47 12.84
N LYS A 136 -10.60 11.84 12.58
CA LYS A 136 -9.61 11.49 13.62
C LYS A 136 -8.67 12.66 13.92
N ILE A 137 -8.21 13.38 12.90
CA ILE A 137 -7.30 14.53 13.05
C ILE A 137 -7.91 15.63 13.92
N LYS A 138 -9.19 15.94 13.74
CA LYS A 138 -9.88 16.97 14.54
C LYS A 138 -9.88 16.69 16.04
N LYS A 139 -9.74 15.43 16.44
CA LYS A 139 -9.65 15.00 17.85
C LYS A 139 -8.24 15.13 18.44
N LEU A 140 -7.23 15.40 17.62
CA LEU A 140 -5.86 15.60 18.08
C LEU A 140 -5.68 17.05 18.56
N PRO A 141 -4.90 17.29 19.63
CA PRO A 141 -4.46 18.62 19.98
C PRO A 141 -3.70 19.29 18.83
N GLN A 142 -3.79 20.61 18.73
CA GLN A 142 -3.20 21.34 17.60
C GLN A 142 -1.67 21.28 17.59
N ASN A 143 -1.04 21.32 18.77
CA ASN A 143 0.42 21.27 18.94
C ASN A 143 1.08 19.97 18.45
N ILE A 144 0.32 18.89 18.31
CA ILE A 144 0.80 17.60 17.78
C ILE A 144 0.36 17.32 16.33
N ARG A 145 -0.14 18.33 15.60
CA ARG A 145 -0.45 18.23 14.17
C ARG A 145 0.72 18.77 13.35
N LYS A 146 1.86 18.04 13.34
CA LYS A 146 3.11 18.49 12.71
C LYS A 146 3.25 18.01 11.27
N THR A 147 3.50 16.71 11.06
CA THR A 147 3.67 16.17 9.71
C THR A 147 2.83 14.92 9.47
N LEU A 148 2.31 14.80 8.25
CA LEU A 148 1.62 13.59 7.78
C LEU A 148 2.30 13.10 6.51
N THR A 149 2.86 11.89 6.55
CA THR A 149 3.56 11.26 5.44
C THR A 149 2.67 10.19 4.81
N MET A 150 2.51 10.25 3.49
CA MET A 150 1.64 9.39 2.70
C MET A 150 2.39 8.82 1.48
N ASP A 151 1.84 7.79 0.85
CA ASP A 151 2.30 7.38 -0.47
C ASP A 151 1.66 8.21 -1.59
N ASN A 152 2.04 7.88 -2.85
CA ASN A 152 1.52 8.57 -4.02
C ASN A 152 0.20 7.97 -4.53
N GLY A 153 -0.65 7.45 -3.66
CA GLY A 153 -1.96 6.90 -4.00
C GLY A 153 -2.98 7.97 -4.40
N LYS A 154 -3.91 7.63 -5.27
CA LYS A 154 -5.03 8.51 -5.68
C LYS A 154 -5.91 8.94 -4.51
N GLU A 155 -6.00 8.09 -3.54
CA GLU A 155 -6.76 8.26 -2.32
C GLU A 155 -6.29 9.47 -1.49
N PHE A 156 -5.02 9.87 -1.64
CA PHE A 156 -4.44 10.99 -0.92
C PHE A 156 -4.41 12.30 -1.71
N VAL A 157 -5.05 12.39 -2.87
CA VAL A 157 -5.15 13.65 -3.64
C VAL A 157 -5.79 14.78 -2.83
N GLY A 158 -6.69 14.47 -1.90
CA GLY A 158 -7.34 15.44 -1.01
C GLY A 158 -6.47 15.93 0.16
N HIS A 159 -5.18 15.65 0.19
CA HIS A 159 -4.28 15.96 1.31
C HIS A 159 -4.19 17.42 1.69
N VAL A 160 -4.54 18.34 0.79
CA VAL A 160 -4.57 19.76 1.06
C VAL A 160 -5.52 20.10 2.22
N ALA A 161 -6.61 19.33 2.37
CA ALA A 161 -7.53 19.48 3.49
C ALA A 161 -6.86 19.19 4.86
N TYR A 162 -5.85 18.32 4.91
CA TYR A 162 -5.11 18.08 6.15
C TYR A 162 -4.21 19.26 6.51
N ARG A 163 -3.69 20.02 5.52
CA ARG A 163 -2.90 21.23 5.77
C ARG A 163 -3.73 22.30 6.46
N LEU A 164 -5.02 22.40 6.13
CA LEU A 164 -5.93 23.35 6.78
C LEU A 164 -6.16 23.04 8.27
N THR A 165 -5.77 21.83 8.72
CA THR A 165 -5.82 21.45 10.14
C THR A 165 -4.50 21.65 10.88
N GLY A 166 -3.47 22.19 10.23
CA GLY A 166 -2.14 22.44 10.80
C GLY A 166 -1.06 21.43 10.42
N PHE A 167 -1.38 20.35 9.70
CA PHE A 167 -0.38 19.40 9.24
C PHE A 167 0.44 19.91 8.04
N LYS A 168 1.76 19.69 8.04
CA LYS A 168 2.56 19.67 6.82
C LYS A 168 2.46 18.28 6.19
N THR A 169 2.13 18.18 4.91
CA THR A 169 1.92 16.89 4.23
C THR A 169 3.07 16.56 3.28
N PHE A 170 3.58 15.34 3.36
CA PHE A 170 4.72 14.84 2.60
C PHE A 170 4.41 13.51 1.92
N PHE A 171 5.03 13.28 0.77
CA PHE A 171 4.83 12.08 -0.03
C PHE A 171 6.12 11.30 -0.22
N CYS A 172 6.03 9.99 0.01
CA CYS A 172 7.14 9.07 -0.22
C CYS A 172 7.55 9.02 -1.69
N ASP A 173 8.77 8.57 -1.93
CA ASP A 173 9.21 8.23 -3.29
C ASP A 173 8.44 6.99 -3.80
N PRO A 174 8.20 6.94 -5.11
CA PRO A 174 7.66 5.73 -5.72
C PRO A 174 8.57 4.52 -5.47
N TYR A 175 7.96 3.38 -5.11
CA TYR A 175 8.67 2.12 -4.89
C TYR A 175 9.72 2.14 -3.75
N ARG A 176 9.54 3.01 -2.74
CA ARG A 176 10.38 3.08 -1.54
C ARG A 176 9.62 2.74 -0.25
N PRO A 177 9.25 1.46 -0.03
CA PRO A 177 8.43 1.06 1.13
C PRO A 177 9.08 1.40 2.48
N ARG A 178 10.40 1.39 2.56
CA ARG A 178 11.13 1.73 3.80
C ARG A 178 10.82 3.13 4.35
N GLN A 179 10.34 4.06 3.51
CA GLN A 179 10.03 5.42 3.94
C GLN A 179 8.75 5.52 4.79
N LYS A 180 7.93 4.45 4.84
CA LYS A 180 6.77 4.33 5.73
C LYS A 180 6.68 2.94 6.39
N ALA A 181 7.83 2.43 6.81
CA ALA A 181 7.96 1.11 7.39
C ALA A 181 7.15 0.93 8.69
N LEU A 182 6.90 2.01 9.42
CA LEU A 182 6.14 1.95 10.68
C LEU A 182 4.68 1.63 10.43
N VAL A 183 4.01 2.35 9.52
CA VAL A 183 2.61 2.09 9.21
C VAL A 183 2.42 0.73 8.52
N GLU A 184 3.37 0.28 7.70
CA GLU A 184 3.34 -1.06 7.10
C GLU A 184 3.43 -2.16 8.17
N LYS A 185 4.34 -2.00 9.16
CA LYS A 185 4.41 -2.89 10.34
C LYS A 185 3.09 -2.87 11.10
N MET A 186 2.51 -1.70 11.31
CA MET A 186 1.22 -1.57 12.01
C MET A 186 0.10 -2.26 11.24
N ASN A 187 0.03 -2.12 9.92
CA ASN A 187 -0.94 -2.82 9.07
C ASN A 187 -0.81 -4.35 9.21
N SER A 188 0.42 -4.87 9.33
CA SER A 188 0.63 -6.29 9.62
C SER A 188 0.08 -6.71 10.98
N MET A 189 0.20 -5.87 11.99
CA MET A 189 -0.36 -6.12 13.34
C MET A 189 -1.89 -6.03 13.34
N ILE A 190 -2.46 -5.08 12.61
CA ILE A 190 -3.92 -4.99 12.39
C ILE A 190 -4.43 -6.30 11.81
N HIS A 191 -3.76 -6.85 10.78
CA HIS A 191 -4.17 -8.10 10.15
C HIS A 191 -3.99 -9.36 11.01
N ARG A 192 -3.25 -9.30 12.10
CA ARG A 192 -3.22 -10.39 13.10
C ARG A 192 -4.49 -10.44 13.95
N ILE A 193 -5.12 -9.28 14.19
CA ILE A 193 -6.36 -9.15 14.96
C ILE A 193 -7.57 -9.22 14.03
N LEU A 194 -7.48 -8.57 12.88
CA LEU A 194 -8.50 -8.51 11.84
C LEU A 194 -7.95 -9.11 10.53
N PRO A 195 -8.05 -10.43 10.34
CA PRO A 195 -7.44 -11.12 9.19
C PRO A 195 -7.98 -10.63 7.84
N LYS A 196 -7.13 -10.63 6.80
CA LYS A 196 -7.50 -10.15 5.44
C LYS A 196 -8.61 -10.92 4.74
N ASN A 197 -8.94 -12.11 5.22
CA ASN A 197 -9.97 -12.98 4.64
C ASN A 197 -11.35 -12.76 5.22
N ILE A 198 -11.53 -11.91 6.24
CA ILE A 198 -12.85 -11.56 6.74
C ILE A 198 -13.56 -10.62 5.76
N ASP A 199 -14.88 -10.65 5.79
CA ASP A 199 -15.69 -9.71 5.03
C ASP A 199 -15.66 -8.33 5.70
N ILE A 200 -14.95 -7.39 5.07
CA ILE A 200 -14.82 -6.03 5.59
C ILE A 200 -16.16 -5.29 5.67
N THR A 201 -17.20 -5.72 4.92
CA THR A 201 -18.52 -5.07 4.94
C THR A 201 -19.26 -5.30 6.25
N THR A 202 -18.91 -6.33 7.00
CA THR A 202 -19.49 -6.64 8.33
C THR A 202 -18.79 -5.90 9.47
N VAL A 203 -17.64 -5.27 9.20
CA VAL A 203 -16.85 -4.57 10.20
C VAL A 203 -17.40 -3.17 10.43
N THR A 204 -17.54 -2.78 11.69
CA THR A 204 -17.98 -1.44 12.10
C THR A 204 -16.81 -0.59 12.56
N GLN A 205 -16.97 0.74 12.55
CA GLN A 205 -15.97 1.65 13.10
C GLN A 205 -15.67 1.37 14.58
N LYS A 206 -16.70 1.00 15.37
CA LYS A 206 -16.55 0.63 16.79
C LYS A 206 -15.62 -0.57 16.97
N GLN A 207 -15.76 -1.58 16.11
CA GLN A 207 -14.85 -2.75 16.13
C GLN A 207 -13.43 -2.37 15.77
N LEU A 208 -13.22 -1.47 14.78
CA LEU A 208 -11.89 -0.96 14.47
C LEU A 208 -11.29 -0.11 15.59
N ASP A 209 -12.09 0.67 16.28
CA ASP A 209 -11.62 1.42 17.46
C ASP A 209 -11.18 0.43 18.55
N GLY A 210 -11.88 -0.68 18.76
CA GLY A 210 -11.44 -1.78 19.63
C GLY A 210 -10.12 -2.41 19.20
N VAL A 211 -9.90 -2.61 17.89
CA VAL A 211 -8.60 -3.07 17.36
C VAL A 211 -7.49 -2.06 17.66
N ALA A 212 -7.77 -0.78 17.46
CA ALA A 212 -6.81 0.29 17.79
C ALA A 212 -6.49 0.30 19.29
N ASP A 213 -7.48 0.12 20.15
CA ASP A 213 -7.29 0.07 21.62
C ASP A 213 -6.42 -1.13 22.02
N ILE A 214 -6.64 -2.31 21.46
CA ILE A 214 -5.77 -3.48 21.70
C ILE A 214 -4.34 -3.16 21.31
N LEU A 215 -4.11 -2.57 20.13
CA LEU A 215 -2.76 -2.24 19.65
C LEU A 215 -2.09 -1.13 20.46
N ASN A 216 -2.86 -0.14 20.91
CA ASN A 216 -2.38 1.00 21.66
C ASN A 216 -2.12 0.68 23.15
N ASN A 217 -2.70 -0.39 23.67
CA ASN A 217 -2.45 -0.92 25.01
C ASN A 217 -1.52 -2.14 25.02
N MET A 218 -0.96 -2.52 23.86
CA MET A 218 0.01 -3.62 23.78
C MET A 218 1.42 -3.14 24.10
N PRO A 219 2.08 -3.67 25.15
CA PRO A 219 3.45 -3.29 25.52
C PRO A 219 4.44 -3.49 24.36
N ARG A 220 5.36 -2.55 24.18
CA ARG A 220 6.37 -2.58 23.11
C ARG A 220 7.77 -2.71 23.69
N ARG A 221 8.54 -3.71 23.25
CA ARG A 221 9.93 -3.90 23.68
C ARG A 221 10.79 -2.64 23.44
N ILE A 222 10.54 -1.91 22.32
CA ILE A 222 11.26 -0.68 21.99
C ILE A 222 11.05 0.44 23.02
N PHE A 223 9.99 0.37 23.83
CA PHE A 223 9.65 1.33 24.87
C PHE A 223 9.90 0.77 26.29
N GLY A 224 10.76 -0.24 26.42
CA GLY A 224 10.95 -0.91 27.73
C GLY A 224 9.66 -1.53 28.25
N TYR A 225 8.81 -2.06 27.33
CA TYR A 225 7.49 -2.64 27.63
C TYR A 225 6.40 -1.65 28.05
N LYS A 226 6.61 -0.35 27.92
CA LYS A 226 5.50 0.61 27.94
C LYS A 226 4.62 0.46 26.71
N THR A 227 3.37 0.86 26.85
CA THR A 227 2.37 0.86 25.77
C THR A 227 2.45 2.14 24.93
N PRO A 228 1.96 2.13 23.67
CA PRO A 228 1.79 3.35 22.89
C PRO A 228 0.97 4.44 23.58
N ASN A 229 -0.06 4.07 24.37
CA ASN A 229 -0.86 5.02 25.12
C ASN A 229 -0.07 5.68 26.25
N GLU A 230 0.75 4.93 26.99
CA GLU A 230 1.61 5.48 28.05
C GLU A 230 2.62 6.47 27.47
N ILE A 231 3.34 6.06 26.39
CA ILE A 231 4.28 6.96 25.71
C ILE A 231 3.58 8.21 25.18
N TRP A 232 2.35 8.06 24.66
CA TRP A 232 1.57 9.19 24.17
C TRP A 232 1.26 10.18 25.29
N VAL A 233 0.75 9.71 26.42
CA VAL A 233 0.37 10.56 27.56
C VAL A 233 1.59 11.24 28.19
N GLU A 234 2.71 10.54 28.34
CA GLU A 234 3.96 11.08 28.90
C GLU A 234 4.57 12.23 28.06
N ASN A 235 4.20 12.34 26.78
CA ASN A 235 4.80 13.30 25.85
C ASN A 235 3.78 14.29 25.24
N LEU A 236 2.56 14.34 25.75
CA LEU A 236 1.51 15.26 25.34
C LEU A 236 1.66 16.61 26.02
#